data_6edfef25ef14c9710d5f53c158326f31
#
_entry.id   6edfef25ef14c9710d5f53c158326f31
#
_cell.length_a   1.000
_cell.length_b   1.000
_cell.length_c   1.000
_cell.angle_alpha   90.00
_cell.angle_beta   90.00
_cell.angle_gamma   90.00
#
_symmetry.space_group_name_H-M   'P 1'
#
loop_
_entity.id
_entity.type
_entity.pdbx_description
1 polymer ?
#
loop_
_entity_poly.entity_id
_entity_poly.type
_entity_poly.pdbx_seq_one_letter_code
_entity_poly.pdbx_strand_id
1 'polypeptide(L)'
;MKKRLVMVAVAASLIATGALASSVVKLDPALPPYKVVSGVSGNLSSVGSDSLNNLMTLWAETFNKHYPNAKVQIEGKGSSTAPPALISGTAQLGPMSRAMKGTEVDQFEKKYGYKPTVIRTSVDALAVFVNKDNPIKCLSLSQVDAIFSKSRRSGYKEDVTTWGQLGLTGEWASKPLSLYGRNSASGTYGFFKEHTLKNGDYKDQVKEQPGSAAVVQGVTVDKFAIGYSGIGYATAGVRAVPLSEKDGGKCVEAEADNAYSGAYPLARFLYVYVNKAPGKPLDPLTLEFVKLVISKDGQEAVVKDGYFPIPASIAKEELAKVQ
;
A
#
# COMPACT_ATOMS: atom_id res chain seq x y z
N MET A 1 61.46 34.22 37.06
CA MET A 1 61.08 33.25 36.04
C MET A 1 59.60 33.00 36.16
N LYS A 2 58.75 33.58 35.28
CA LYS A 2 57.27 33.43 35.29
C LYS A 2 56.86 32.35 34.27
N LYS A 3 56.37 31.23 34.76
CA LYS A 3 55.76 30.15 33.89
C LYS A 3 54.39 30.59 33.44
N ARG A 4 54.24 30.74 32.13
CA ARG A 4 52.88 30.93 31.49
C ARG A 4 52.23 29.56 31.26
N LEU A 5 51.05 29.38 31.86
CA LEU A 5 50.18 28.22 31.62
C LEU A 5 49.38 28.53 30.36
N VAL A 6 49.50 27.69 29.35
CA VAL A 6 48.69 27.76 28.14
C VAL A 6 47.50 26.83 28.36
N MET A 7 46.28 27.38 28.47
CA MET A 7 45.04 26.63 28.48
C MET A 7 44.62 26.34 27.02
N VAL A 8 44.60 25.06 26.66
CA VAL A 8 44.04 24.61 25.40
C VAL A 8 42.56 24.33 25.65
N ALA A 9 41.66 25.14 25.07
CA ALA A 9 40.25 24.91 25.09
C ALA A 9 39.91 23.90 23.99
N VAL A 10 39.48 22.69 24.37
CA VAL A 10 38.94 21.69 23.48
C VAL A 10 37.44 22.01 23.28
N ALA A 11 37.09 22.53 22.11
CA ALA A 11 35.70 22.70 21.71
C ALA A 11 35.13 21.33 21.33
N ALA A 12 34.29 20.76 22.18
CA ALA A 12 33.50 19.57 21.85
C ALA A 12 32.34 19.96 20.96
N SER A 13 32.43 19.67 19.66
CA SER A 13 31.33 19.79 18.72
C SER A 13 30.32 18.66 19.00
N LEU A 14 29.22 18.99 19.62
CA LEU A 14 28.02 18.11 19.69
C LEU A 14 27.43 17.99 18.28
N ILE A 15 27.70 16.86 17.62
CA ILE A 15 26.96 16.46 16.43
C ILE A 15 25.61 15.94 16.96
N ALA A 16 24.59 16.77 16.85
CA ALA A 16 23.21 16.34 17.07
C ALA A 16 22.83 15.40 15.91
N THR A 17 22.94 14.09 16.12
CA THR A 17 22.31 13.09 15.28
C THR A 17 20.80 13.19 15.51
N GLY A 18 20.13 13.95 14.67
CA GLY A 18 18.68 13.93 14.58
C GLY A 18 18.24 12.52 14.16
N ALA A 19 17.88 11.69 15.11
CA ALA A 19 17.10 10.50 14.83
C ALA A 19 15.76 10.98 14.27
N LEU A 20 15.51 10.75 12.99
CA LEU A 20 14.18 10.86 12.38
C LEU A 20 13.30 9.84 13.12
N ALA A 21 12.57 10.30 14.11
CA ALA A 21 11.53 9.51 14.75
C ALA A 21 10.47 9.29 13.68
N SER A 22 10.43 8.07 13.12
CA SER A 22 9.26 7.60 12.37
C SER A 22 8.05 7.84 13.26
N SER A 23 7.09 8.64 12.78
CA SER A 23 5.89 8.92 13.54
C SER A 23 5.16 7.60 13.78
N VAL A 24 5.05 7.21 15.05
CA VAL A 24 4.29 6.00 15.43
C VAL A 24 2.85 6.21 14.97
N VAL A 25 2.41 5.39 14.03
CA VAL A 25 1.03 5.42 13.52
C VAL A 25 0.08 5.14 14.67
N LYS A 26 -0.79 6.11 14.98
CA LYS A 26 -1.73 6.03 16.11
C LYS A 26 -3.12 5.68 15.60
N LEU A 27 -3.78 4.79 16.32
CA LEU A 27 -5.21 4.54 16.15
C LEU A 27 -6.03 5.76 16.63
N ASP A 28 -7.11 6.03 15.91
CA ASP A 28 -8.12 6.98 16.39
C ASP A 28 -8.76 6.42 17.67
N PRO A 29 -8.66 7.12 18.81
CA PRO A 29 -9.23 6.64 20.09
C PRO A 29 -10.75 6.52 20.08
N ALA A 30 -11.42 7.16 19.13
CA ALA A 30 -12.87 7.07 18.94
C ALA A 30 -13.33 5.81 18.18
N LEU A 31 -12.41 4.99 17.67
CA LEU A 31 -12.77 3.70 17.06
C LEU A 31 -13.42 2.77 18.09
N PRO A 32 -14.65 2.27 17.84
CA PRO A 32 -15.29 1.36 18.76
C PRO A 32 -14.59 -0.01 18.76
N PRO A 33 -14.46 -0.68 19.92
CA PRO A 33 -14.00 -2.05 19.99
C PRO A 33 -15.00 -2.98 19.28
N TYR A 34 -14.52 -4.11 18.77
CA TYR A 34 -15.38 -5.12 18.20
C TYR A 34 -16.26 -5.75 19.31
N LYS A 35 -17.54 -5.91 19.02
CA LYS A 35 -18.50 -6.56 19.93
C LYS A 35 -18.88 -7.92 19.39
N VAL A 36 -18.46 -8.97 20.07
CA VAL A 36 -18.78 -10.36 19.72
C VAL A 36 -20.28 -10.62 19.85
N VAL A 37 -20.84 -11.28 18.85
CA VAL A 37 -22.22 -11.76 18.84
C VAL A 37 -22.27 -13.29 18.76
N SER A 38 -23.34 -13.92 19.20
CA SER A 38 -23.50 -15.38 19.10
C SER A 38 -23.95 -15.84 17.71
N GLY A 39 -23.74 -17.13 17.41
CA GLY A 39 -24.30 -17.77 16.21
C GLY A 39 -23.53 -17.54 14.91
N VAL A 40 -22.31 -17.05 14.99
CA VAL A 40 -21.43 -16.83 13.81
C VAL A 40 -20.53 -18.03 13.58
N SER A 41 -20.71 -18.71 12.46
CA SER A 41 -19.92 -19.88 12.05
C SER A 41 -20.06 -20.11 10.55
N GLY A 42 -19.20 -20.94 9.97
CA GLY A 42 -19.25 -21.32 8.56
C GLY A 42 -17.96 -21.00 7.80
N ASN A 43 -18.04 -20.99 6.48
CA ASN A 43 -16.90 -20.73 5.60
C ASN A 43 -17.04 -19.38 4.92
N LEU A 44 -15.97 -18.60 4.93
CA LEU A 44 -15.87 -17.29 4.30
C LEU A 44 -14.70 -17.31 3.32
N SER A 45 -14.95 -16.99 2.06
CA SER A 45 -13.94 -17.00 1.01
C SER A 45 -13.57 -15.58 0.62
N SER A 46 -12.27 -15.29 0.60
CA SER A 46 -11.68 -14.03 0.19
C SER A 46 -10.77 -14.27 -1.01
N VAL A 47 -11.08 -13.63 -2.14
CA VAL A 47 -10.30 -13.72 -3.38
C VAL A 47 -10.00 -12.33 -3.90
N GLY A 48 -8.72 -12.00 -4.09
CA GLY A 48 -8.37 -10.68 -4.62
C GLY A 48 -6.92 -10.27 -4.45
N SER A 49 -6.71 -9.06 -3.93
CA SER A 49 -5.43 -8.37 -3.90
C SER A 49 -4.38 -9.06 -3.03
N ASP A 50 -3.22 -9.32 -3.60
CA ASP A 50 -2.02 -9.71 -2.86
C ASP A 50 -1.56 -8.60 -1.89
N SER A 51 -1.73 -7.32 -2.25
CA SER A 51 -1.37 -6.21 -1.34
C SER A 51 -2.06 -6.26 0.02
N LEU A 52 -3.28 -6.84 0.08
CA LEU A 52 -4.01 -7.06 1.32
C LEU A 52 -3.84 -8.48 1.88
N ASN A 53 -3.06 -9.35 1.25
CA ASN A 53 -3.03 -10.77 1.63
C ASN A 53 -2.62 -10.99 3.10
N ASN A 54 -1.55 -10.33 3.56
CA ASN A 54 -1.12 -10.38 4.95
C ASN A 54 -2.16 -9.77 5.89
N LEU A 55 -2.72 -8.62 5.51
CA LEU A 55 -3.74 -7.94 6.31
C LEU A 55 -5.02 -8.77 6.44
N MET A 56 -5.48 -9.39 5.35
CA MET A 56 -6.61 -10.33 5.38
C MET A 56 -6.34 -11.51 6.31
N THR A 57 -5.10 -12.01 6.33
CA THR A 57 -4.69 -13.10 7.25
C THR A 57 -4.73 -12.64 8.71
N LEU A 58 -4.21 -11.46 9.03
CA LEU A 58 -4.27 -10.90 10.38
C LEU A 58 -5.72 -10.67 10.85
N TRP A 59 -6.59 -10.18 9.97
CA TRP A 59 -8.02 -10.05 10.26
C TRP A 59 -8.69 -11.41 10.48
N ALA A 60 -8.37 -12.41 9.64
CA ALA A 60 -8.90 -13.76 9.81
C ALA A 60 -8.44 -14.40 11.13
N GLU A 61 -7.16 -14.23 11.50
CA GLU A 61 -6.63 -14.70 12.79
C GLU A 61 -7.35 -14.03 13.97
N THR A 62 -7.58 -12.71 13.89
CA THR A 62 -8.31 -11.97 14.92
C THR A 62 -9.76 -12.42 14.99
N PHE A 63 -10.40 -12.62 13.84
CA PHE A 63 -11.78 -13.11 13.74
C PHE A 63 -11.93 -14.52 14.31
N ASN A 64 -11.02 -15.42 13.99
CA ASN A 64 -11.04 -16.81 14.47
C ASN A 64 -10.86 -16.94 15.99
N LYS A 65 -10.21 -15.97 16.66
CA LYS A 65 -10.16 -15.92 18.13
C LYS A 65 -11.54 -15.74 18.75
N HIS A 66 -12.41 -14.99 18.10
CA HIS A 66 -13.79 -14.76 18.53
C HIS A 66 -14.74 -15.86 18.05
N TYR A 67 -14.47 -16.41 16.87
CA TYR A 67 -15.32 -17.43 16.19
C TYR A 67 -14.52 -18.64 15.74
N PRO A 68 -14.18 -19.58 16.65
CA PRO A 68 -13.37 -20.75 16.32
C PRO A 68 -13.99 -21.66 15.25
N ASN A 69 -15.30 -21.61 15.08
CA ASN A 69 -16.04 -22.38 14.09
C ASN A 69 -16.21 -21.65 12.74
N ALA A 70 -15.67 -20.46 12.59
CA ALA A 70 -15.61 -19.76 11.31
C ALA A 70 -14.28 -20.10 10.62
N LYS A 71 -14.33 -20.39 9.32
CA LYS A 71 -13.13 -20.66 8.49
C LYS A 71 -13.03 -19.57 7.42
N VAL A 72 -11.95 -18.82 7.44
CA VAL A 72 -11.67 -17.79 6.42
C VAL A 72 -10.59 -18.30 5.48
N GLN A 73 -10.94 -18.51 4.22
CA GLN A 73 -10.01 -18.91 3.16
C GLN A 73 -9.57 -17.67 2.37
N ILE A 74 -8.27 -17.52 2.12
CA ILE A 74 -7.70 -16.31 1.52
C ILE A 74 -6.88 -16.68 0.29
N GLU A 75 -7.19 -16.05 -0.85
CA GLU A 75 -6.43 -16.12 -2.10
C GLU A 75 -6.00 -14.72 -2.55
N GLY A 76 -4.70 -14.44 -2.49
CA GLY A 76 -4.10 -13.16 -2.88
C GLY A 76 -3.47 -13.18 -4.28
N LYS A 77 -4.26 -13.41 -5.34
CA LYS A 77 -3.74 -13.53 -6.72
C LYS A 77 -3.81 -12.24 -7.55
N GLY A 78 -4.24 -11.16 -6.94
CA GLY A 78 -4.35 -9.84 -7.58
C GLY A 78 -5.78 -9.31 -7.61
N SER A 79 -5.94 -7.99 -7.58
CA SER A 79 -7.25 -7.33 -7.52
C SER A 79 -8.18 -7.73 -8.67
N SER A 80 -7.62 -8.07 -9.84
CA SER A 80 -8.44 -8.47 -11.00
C SER A 80 -9.17 -9.80 -10.82
N THR A 81 -8.83 -10.61 -9.80
CA THR A 81 -9.51 -11.87 -9.48
C THR A 81 -10.73 -11.67 -8.58
N ALA A 82 -10.85 -10.53 -7.90
CA ALA A 82 -11.96 -10.25 -6.99
C ALA A 82 -13.32 -10.09 -7.71
N PRO A 83 -13.44 -9.26 -8.78
CA PRO A 83 -14.73 -9.09 -9.46
C PRO A 83 -15.34 -10.41 -9.97
N PRO A 84 -14.62 -11.26 -10.74
CA PRO A 84 -15.22 -12.51 -11.21
C PRO A 84 -15.58 -13.46 -10.06
N ALA A 85 -14.81 -13.52 -8.97
CA ALA A 85 -15.12 -14.34 -7.81
C ALA A 85 -16.38 -13.88 -7.06
N LEU A 86 -16.58 -12.57 -6.90
CA LEU A 86 -17.80 -11.99 -6.35
C LEU A 86 -19.01 -12.22 -7.27
N ILE A 87 -18.84 -12.05 -8.58
CA ILE A 87 -19.91 -12.24 -9.58
C ILE A 87 -20.36 -13.71 -9.63
N SER A 88 -19.44 -14.66 -9.56
CA SER A 88 -19.74 -16.09 -9.54
C SER A 88 -20.26 -16.58 -8.17
N GLY A 89 -20.11 -15.78 -7.11
CA GLY A 89 -20.46 -16.17 -5.74
C GLY A 89 -19.45 -17.12 -5.08
N THR A 90 -18.28 -17.34 -5.69
CA THR A 90 -17.22 -18.19 -5.13
C THR A 90 -16.42 -17.49 -4.01
N ALA A 91 -16.53 -16.17 -3.91
CA ALA A 91 -16.02 -15.39 -2.80
C ALA A 91 -17.08 -14.44 -2.24
N GLN A 92 -17.08 -14.23 -0.93
CA GLN A 92 -17.91 -13.25 -0.23
C GLN A 92 -17.15 -11.94 -0.02
N LEU A 93 -15.83 -12.00 0.03
CA LEU A 93 -14.92 -10.85 0.22
C LEU A 93 -14.03 -10.70 -1.02
N GLY A 94 -14.00 -9.50 -1.58
CA GLY A 94 -13.15 -9.12 -2.70
C GLY A 94 -12.15 -8.02 -2.31
N PRO A 95 -11.00 -8.33 -1.68
CA PRO A 95 -9.99 -7.33 -1.37
C PRO A 95 -9.36 -6.78 -2.63
N MET A 96 -9.22 -5.45 -2.72
CA MET A 96 -8.67 -4.77 -3.89
C MET A 96 -7.78 -3.59 -3.47
N SER A 97 -6.66 -3.44 -4.15
CA SER A 97 -5.71 -2.32 -3.97
C SER A 97 -5.84 -1.23 -5.04
N ARG A 98 -6.94 -1.23 -5.74
CA ARG A 98 -7.49 -0.19 -6.61
C ARG A 98 -9.01 -0.24 -6.53
N ALA A 99 -9.68 0.81 -6.97
CA ALA A 99 -11.11 0.72 -7.20
C ALA A 99 -11.43 -0.31 -8.32
N MET A 100 -12.61 -0.92 -8.28
CA MET A 100 -13.13 -1.67 -9.42
C MET A 100 -13.18 -0.76 -10.65
N LYS A 101 -12.79 -1.30 -11.81
CA LYS A 101 -12.97 -0.61 -13.09
C LYS A 101 -14.47 -0.51 -13.42
N GLY A 102 -14.86 0.50 -14.20
CA GLY A 102 -16.25 0.64 -14.66
C GLY A 102 -16.80 -0.65 -15.27
N THR A 103 -16.04 -1.30 -16.16
CA THR A 103 -16.41 -2.58 -16.77
C THR A 103 -16.59 -3.73 -15.77
N GLU A 104 -15.84 -3.75 -14.66
CA GLU A 104 -15.99 -4.75 -13.59
C GLU A 104 -17.28 -4.49 -12.78
N VAL A 105 -17.59 -3.22 -12.51
CA VAL A 105 -18.84 -2.79 -11.86
C VAL A 105 -20.03 -3.12 -12.75
N ASP A 106 -19.98 -2.81 -14.05
CA ASP A 106 -21.05 -3.07 -15.02
C ASP A 106 -21.36 -4.57 -15.13
N GLN A 107 -20.32 -5.43 -15.11
CA GLN A 107 -20.51 -6.89 -15.13
C GLN A 107 -21.20 -7.39 -13.85
N PHE A 108 -20.84 -6.85 -12.70
CA PHE A 108 -21.48 -7.17 -11.43
C PHE A 108 -22.95 -6.70 -11.43
N GLU A 109 -23.20 -5.46 -11.84
CA GLU A 109 -24.55 -4.88 -11.93
C GLU A 109 -25.44 -5.63 -12.92
N LYS A 110 -24.89 -6.05 -14.05
CA LYS A 110 -25.61 -6.91 -15.02
C LYS A 110 -26.04 -8.25 -14.40
N LYS A 111 -25.22 -8.81 -13.50
CA LYS A 111 -25.54 -10.10 -12.84
C LYS A 111 -26.59 -9.96 -11.75
N TYR A 112 -26.48 -8.91 -10.93
CA TYR A 112 -27.25 -8.79 -9.69
C TYR A 112 -28.33 -7.71 -9.71
N GLY A 113 -28.30 -6.78 -10.67
CA GLY A 113 -29.23 -5.65 -10.77
C GLY A 113 -28.88 -4.46 -9.87
N TYR A 114 -27.71 -4.50 -9.20
CA TYR A 114 -27.19 -3.43 -8.35
C TYR A 114 -25.65 -3.48 -8.30
N LYS A 115 -25.04 -2.38 -7.88
CA LYS A 115 -23.57 -2.26 -7.80
C LYS A 115 -23.02 -2.98 -6.56
N PRO A 116 -21.77 -3.48 -6.62
CA PRO A 116 -21.10 -4.05 -5.45
C PRO A 116 -20.89 -2.97 -4.38
N THR A 117 -20.98 -3.37 -3.11
CA THR A 117 -20.70 -2.47 -1.99
C THR A 117 -19.20 -2.43 -1.73
N VAL A 118 -18.62 -1.22 -1.72
CA VAL A 118 -17.20 -0.97 -1.45
C VAL A 118 -17.00 -0.51 -0.02
N ILE A 119 -16.08 -1.17 0.69
CA ILE A 119 -15.65 -0.84 2.05
C ILE A 119 -14.20 -0.36 2.00
N ARG A 120 -13.94 0.86 2.45
CA ARG A 120 -12.59 1.38 2.67
C ARG A 120 -12.07 0.80 3.98
N THR A 121 -10.96 0.07 3.93
CA THR A 121 -10.50 -0.70 5.08
C THR A 121 -9.22 -0.17 5.69
N SER A 122 -8.37 0.46 4.89
CA SER A 122 -7.09 1.03 5.32
C SER A 122 -6.57 2.01 4.28
N VAL A 123 -5.55 2.78 4.65
CA VAL A 123 -4.83 3.70 3.75
C VAL A 123 -3.43 3.15 3.51
N ASP A 124 -2.99 3.23 2.26
CA ASP A 124 -1.67 2.84 1.79
C ASP A 124 -0.97 4.05 1.17
N ALA A 125 0.31 4.24 1.46
CA ALA A 125 1.21 5.03 0.64
C ALA A 125 1.93 4.07 -0.30
N LEU A 126 1.46 3.95 -1.56
CA LEU A 126 2.15 3.13 -2.55
C LEU A 126 3.58 3.66 -2.72
N ALA A 127 4.54 2.92 -2.17
CA ALA A 127 5.92 3.37 -2.09
C ALA A 127 6.73 2.96 -3.32
N VAL A 128 7.62 3.85 -3.75
CA VAL A 128 8.73 3.53 -4.64
C VAL A 128 9.92 3.17 -3.74
N PHE A 129 10.29 1.89 -3.75
CA PHE A 129 11.36 1.36 -2.94
C PHE A 129 12.67 1.30 -3.70
N VAL A 130 13.74 1.61 -3.01
CA VAL A 130 15.12 1.35 -3.41
C VAL A 130 15.82 0.53 -2.33
N ASN A 131 16.95 -0.09 -2.67
CA ASN A 131 17.80 -0.73 -1.68
C ASN A 131 18.16 0.27 -0.57
N LYS A 132 18.27 -0.20 0.68
CA LYS A 132 18.56 0.64 1.86
C LYS A 132 19.80 1.52 1.71
N ASP A 133 20.80 1.07 0.93
CA ASP A 133 22.09 1.75 0.72
C ASP A 133 22.06 2.74 -0.49
N ASN A 134 20.95 2.83 -1.21
CA ASN A 134 20.82 3.76 -2.33
C ASN A 134 20.72 5.21 -1.82
N PRO A 135 21.56 6.15 -2.30
CA PRO A 135 21.62 7.51 -1.76
C PRO A 135 20.58 8.48 -2.34
N ILE A 136 19.71 8.05 -3.29
CA ILE A 136 18.72 8.95 -3.92
C ILE A 136 17.85 9.63 -2.86
N LYS A 137 17.64 10.93 -2.94
CA LYS A 137 16.91 11.70 -1.92
C LYS A 137 15.44 11.90 -2.24
N CYS A 138 15.10 12.01 -3.50
CA CYS A 138 13.77 12.31 -3.97
C CYS A 138 13.63 11.88 -5.43
N LEU A 139 12.40 11.53 -5.84
CA LEU A 139 12.01 11.37 -7.24
C LEU A 139 10.71 12.10 -7.51
N SER A 140 10.62 12.79 -8.65
CA SER A 140 9.34 13.29 -9.12
C SER A 140 8.54 12.18 -9.79
N LEU A 141 7.21 12.33 -9.87
CA LEU A 141 6.38 11.37 -10.62
C LEU A 141 6.78 11.28 -12.09
N SER A 142 7.25 12.36 -12.71
CA SER A 142 7.75 12.35 -14.08
C SER A 142 9.04 11.54 -14.23
N GLN A 143 9.95 11.61 -13.25
CA GLN A 143 11.15 10.77 -13.21
C GLN A 143 10.78 9.30 -13.01
N VAL A 144 9.84 9.00 -12.11
CA VAL A 144 9.37 7.62 -11.88
C VAL A 144 8.71 7.06 -13.16
N ASP A 145 7.91 7.85 -13.86
CA ASP A 145 7.38 7.48 -15.18
C ASP A 145 8.49 7.18 -16.18
N ALA A 146 9.50 8.06 -16.27
CA ALA A 146 10.65 7.85 -17.17
C ALA A 146 11.49 6.61 -16.83
N ILE A 147 11.50 6.20 -15.57
CA ILE A 147 12.16 4.96 -15.12
C ILE A 147 11.38 3.72 -15.59
N PHE A 148 10.05 3.72 -15.43
CA PHE A 148 9.24 2.51 -15.61
C PHE A 148 8.50 2.41 -16.93
N SER A 149 8.23 3.52 -17.65
CA SER A 149 7.42 3.50 -18.88
C SER A 149 8.24 3.68 -20.15
N LYS A 150 7.67 3.14 -21.26
CA LYS A 150 8.18 3.36 -22.62
C LYS A 150 7.85 4.76 -23.15
N SER A 151 6.78 5.38 -22.68
CA SER A 151 6.15 6.54 -23.32
C SER A 151 6.35 7.87 -22.60
N ARG A 152 6.76 7.86 -21.33
CA ARG A 152 7.04 9.06 -20.51
C ARG A 152 5.93 10.12 -20.57
N ARG A 153 4.68 9.68 -20.41
CA ARG A 153 3.49 10.54 -20.54
C ARG A 153 3.39 11.64 -19.46
N SER A 154 4.15 11.48 -18.36
CA SER A 154 4.28 12.50 -17.32
C SER A 154 5.26 13.63 -17.67
N GLY A 155 5.89 13.58 -18.87
CA GLY A 155 6.59 14.71 -19.47
C GLY A 155 8.09 14.79 -19.18
N TYR A 156 8.73 13.78 -18.60
CA TYR A 156 10.19 13.80 -18.41
C TYR A 156 10.90 13.75 -19.77
N LYS A 157 11.98 14.54 -19.91
CA LYS A 157 12.63 14.80 -21.20
C LYS A 157 13.25 13.55 -21.85
N GLU A 158 13.89 12.71 -21.04
CA GLU A 158 14.69 11.58 -21.53
C GLU A 158 14.28 10.26 -20.87
N ASP A 159 14.67 9.18 -21.51
CA ASP A 159 14.54 7.85 -20.95
C ASP A 159 15.56 7.66 -19.83
N VAL A 160 15.10 7.21 -18.67
CA VAL A 160 15.97 7.01 -17.51
C VAL A 160 16.31 5.53 -17.39
N THR A 161 17.58 5.19 -17.58
CA THR A 161 18.11 3.82 -17.55
C THR A 161 19.24 3.63 -16.55
N THR A 162 19.88 4.73 -16.11
CA THR A 162 20.98 4.71 -15.14
C THR A 162 20.75 5.64 -13.97
N TRP A 163 21.34 5.33 -12.84
CA TRP A 163 21.27 6.17 -11.64
C TRP A 163 21.95 7.54 -11.82
N GLY A 164 22.95 7.61 -12.73
CA GLY A 164 23.61 8.88 -13.06
C GLY A 164 22.69 9.91 -13.69
N GLN A 165 21.72 9.49 -14.49
CA GLN A 165 20.70 10.37 -15.08
C GLN A 165 19.76 11.00 -14.00
N LEU A 166 19.75 10.41 -12.81
CA LEU A 166 19.03 10.92 -11.64
C LEU A 166 19.93 11.74 -10.70
N GLY A 167 21.17 12.07 -11.15
CA GLY A 167 22.12 12.91 -10.41
C GLY A 167 23.01 12.15 -9.43
N LEU A 168 22.99 10.82 -9.40
CA LEU A 168 23.91 10.07 -8.57
C LEU A 168 25.31 10.00 -9.21
N THR A 169 26.34 10.10 -8.37
CA THR A 169 27.75 10.15 -8.77
C THR A 169 28.53 8.94 -8.27
N GLY A 170 29.84 8.90 -8.54
CA GLY A 170 30.71 7.83 -8.09
C GLY A 170 30.33 6.47 -8.66
N GLU A 171 30.26 5.45 -7.80
CA GLU A 171 29.90 4.08 -8.22
C GLU A 171 28.52 3.96 -8.84
N TRP A 172 27.61 4.90 -8.57
CA TRP A 172 26.24 4.90 -9.05
C TRP A 172 26.08 5.47 -10.46
N ALA A 173 26.98 6.34 -10.90
CA ALA A 173 26.81 7.14 -12.12
C ALA A 173 26.52 6.30 -13.38
N SER A 174 27.21 5.18 -13.55
CA SER A 174 27.08 4.30 -14.73
C SER A 174 26.20 3.08 -14.48
N LYS A 175 25.66 2.91 -13.27
CA LYS A 175 24.90 1.69 -12.95
C LYS A 175 23.49 1.75 -13.52
N PRO A 176 23.09 0.70 -14.25
CA PRO A 176 21.73 0.58 -14.74
C PRO A 176 20.74 0.36 -13.58
N LEU A 177 19.51 0.83 -13.75
CA LEU A 177 18.42 0.52 -12.83
C LEU A 177 17.88 -0.89 -13.10
N SER A 178 17.79 -1.72 -12.07
CA SER A 178 17.05 -2.98 -12.12
C SER A 178 15.60 -2.72 -11.68
N LEU A 179 14.66 -2.92 -12.59
CA LEU A 179 13.26 -2.54 -12.37
C LEU A 179 12.44 -3.74 -11.87
N TYR A 180 11.77 -3.56 -10.73
CA TYR A 180 10.85 -4.56 -10.17
C TYR A 180 9.44 -4.00 -10.10
N GLY A 181 8.47 -4.73 -10.63
CA GLY A 181 7.07 -4.35 -10.63
C GLY A 181 6.16 -5.54 -10.37
N ARG A 182 4.86 -5.32 -10.52
CA ARG A 182 3.83 -6.34 -10.37
C ARG A 182 3.34 -6.79 -11.74
N ASN A 183 2.73 -7.97 -11.79
CA ASN A 183 2.04 -8.45 -12.99
C ASN A 183 0.68 -7.74 -13.19
N SER A 184 0.08 -7.91 -14.36
CA SER A 184 -1.16 -7.22 -14.77
C SER A 184 -2.41 -7.60 -13.96
N ALA A 185 -2.42 -8.72 -13.23
CA ALA A 185 -3.51 -9.08 -12.32
C ALA A 185 -3.54 -8.22 -11.06
N SER A 186 -2.41 -7.60 -10.71
CA SER A 186 -2.26 -6.76 -9.53
C SER A 186 -3.03 -5.44 -9.64
N GLY A 187 -3.78 -5.08 -8.59
CA GLY A 187 -4.35 -3.75 -8.46
C GLY A 187 -3.28 -2.67 -8.30
N THR A 188 -2.17 -3.00 -7.63
CA THR A 188 -1.02 -2.10 -7.48
C THR A 188 -0.35 -1.79 -8.83
N TYR A 189 -0.24 -2.78 -9.73
CA TYR A 189 0.16 -2.55 -11.12
C TYR A 189 -0.77 -1.54 -11.81
N GLY A 190 -2.09 -1.76 -11.71
CA GLY A 190 -3.08 -0.88 -12.35
C GLY A 190 -3.06 0.54 -11.79
N PHE A 191 -3.01 0.68 -10.46
CA PHE A 191 -2.95 1.97 -9.79
C PHE A 191 -1.67 2.75 -10.16
N PHE A 192 -0.51 2.10 -10.13
CA PHE A 192 0.76 2.73 -10.52
C PHE A 192 0.77 3.12 -12.00
N LYS A 193 0.23 2.26 -12.89
CA LYS A 193 0.09 2.57 -14.32
C LYS A 193 -0.76 3.83 -14.56
N GLU A 194 -1.87 3.95 -13.87
CA GLU A 194 -2.80 5.08 -14.00
C GLU A 194 -2.21 6.38 -13.44
N HIS A 195 -1.75 6.36 -12.20
CA HIS A 195 -1.39 7.56 -11.45
C HIS A 195 0.03 8.06 -11.75
N THR A 196 0.96 7.15 -12.05
CA THR A 196 2.36 7.48 -12.33
C THR A 196 2.66 7.51 -13.82
N LEU A 197 2.31 6.43 -14.55
CA LEU A 197 2.66 6.28 -15.98
C LEU A 197 1.60 6.91 -16.90
N LYS A 198 0.53 7.51 -16.37
CA LYS A 198 -0.58 8.09 -17.16
C LYS A 198 -1.11 7.10 -18.22
N ASN A 199 -1.31 5.84 -17.80
CA ASN A 199 -1.67 4.71 -18.65
C ASN A 199 -0.67 4.42 -19.80
N GLY A 200 0.59 4.86 -19.66
CA GLY A 200 1.69 4.45 -20.51
C GLY A 200 2.07 2.98 -20.30
N ASP A 201 2.69 2.35 -21.29
CA ASP A 201 3.12 0.97 -21.16
C ASP A 201 4.43 0.87 -20.39
N TYR A 202 4.51 -0.16 -19.54
CA TYR A 202 5.74 -0.48 -18.84
C TYR A 202 6.86 -0.86 -19.81
N LYS A 203 8.10 -0.59 -19.44
CA LYS A 203 9.28 -1.12 -20.12
C LYS A 203 9.32 -2.64 -20.03
N ASP A 204 9.85 -3.28 -21.07
CA ASP A 204 10.00 -4.75 -21.13
C ASP A 204 10.99 -5.28 -20.07
N GLN A 205 11.91 -4.42 -19.61
CA GLN A 205 12.90 -4.74 -18.59
C GLN A 205 12.31 -4.80 -17.17
N VAL A 206 11.05 -4.41 -16.96
CA VAL A 206 10.42 -4.52 -15.65
C VAL A 206 10.23 -5.99 -15.31
N LYS A 207 10.91 -6.42 -14.24
CA LYS A 207 10.80 -7.79 -13.70
C LYS A 207 9.47 -7.91 -12.96
N GLU A 208 8.47 -8.43 -13.64
CA GLU A 208 7.14 -8.64 -13.08
C GLU A 208 7.17 -9.70 -11.98
N GLN A 209 6.67 -9.32 -10.79
CA GLN A 209 6.58 -10.18 -9.64
C GLN A 209 5.12 -10.56 -9.33
N PRO A 210 4.87 -11.80 -8.87
CA PRO A 210 3.51 -12.24 -8.53
C PRO A 210 2.96 -11.56 -7.28
N GLY A 211 3.84 -11.12 -6.35
CA GLY A 211 3.45 -10.57 -5.06
C GLY A 211 4.27 -9.36 -4.65
N SER A 212 3.73 -8.61 -3.69
CA SER A 212 4.35 -7.42 -3.10
C SER A 212 5.64 -7.74 -2.37
N ALA A 213 5.66 -8.83 -1.59
CA ALA A 213 6.85 -9.32 -0.90
C ALA A 213 7.99 -9.66 -1.87
N ALA A 214 7.69 -10.23 -3.04
CA ALA A 214 8.69 -10.57 -4.05
C ALA A 214 9.33 -9.34 -4.68
N VAL A 215 8.57 -8.24 -4.88
CA VAL A 215 9.13 -6.95 -5.30
C VAL A 215 10.14 -6.44 -4.26
N VAL A 216 9.73 -6.37 -2.99
CA VAL A 216 10.59 -5.88 -1.90
C VAL A 216 11.83 -6.76 -1.73
N GLN A 217 11.69 -8.08 -1.84
CA GLN A 217 12.83 -9.00 -1.79
C GLN A 217 13.80 -8.74 -2.95
N GLY A 218 13.30 -8.55 -4.18
CA GLY A 218 14.13 -8.22 -5.32
C GLY A 218 14.94 -6.94 -5.11
N VAL A 219 14.30 -5.89 -4.58
CA VAL A 219 14.97 -4.62 -4.25
C VAL A 219 15.97 -4.77 -3.09
N THR A 220 15.67 -5.66 -2.13
CA THR A 220 16.58 -5.90 -0.98
C THR A 220 17.91 -6.52 -1.43
N VAL A 221 17.88 -7.48 -2.36
CA VAL A 221 19.08 -8.23 -2.76
C VAL A 221 19.86 -7.58 -3.90
N ASP A 222 19.25 -6.65 -4.63
CA ASP A 222 19.87 -5.94 -5.74
C ASP A 222 20.10 -4.47 -5.36
N LYS A 223 21.36 -4.11 -5.10
CA LYS A 223 21.77 -2.76 -4.68
C LYS A 223 21.28 -1.67 -5.63
N PHE A 224 21.20 -1.96 -6.92
CA PHE A 224 20.83 -1.00 -7.97
C PHE A 224 19.36 -1.08 -8.38
N ALA A 225 18.56 -1.83 -7.62
CA ALA A 225 17.16 -1.99 -7.92
C ALA A 225 16.29 -0.81 -7.46
N ILE A 226 15.18 -0.66 -8.16
CA ILE A 226 14.04 0.17 -7.83
C ILE A 226 12.77 -0.63 -8.11
N GLY A 227 11.77 -0.51 -7.24
CA GLY A 227 10.50 -1.22 -7.38
C GLY A 227 9.38 -0.47 -6.68
N TYR A 228 8.14 -0.89 -6.89
CA TYR A 228 6.98 -0.30 -6.22
C TYR A 228 6.14 -1.36 -5.51
N SER A 229 5.70 -1.05 -4.30
CA SER A 229 4.86 -1.92 -3.47
C SER A 229 4.13 -1.10 -2.40
N GLY A 230 3.09 -1.66 -1.80
CA GLY A 230 2.44 -1.05 -0.63
C GLY A 230 3.42 -0.85 0.53
N ILE A 231 3.24 0.25 1.28
CA ILE A 231 4.14 0.59 2.40
C ILE A 231 4.20 -0.51 3.47
N GLY A 232 3.11 -1.26 3.67
CA GLY A 232 3.05 -2.36 4.62
C GLY A 232 4.06 -3.49 4.36
N TYR A 233 4.63 -3.56 3.17
CA TYR A 233 5.67 -4.55 2.83
C TYR A 233 7.10 -4.05 3.05
N ALA A 234 7.30 -2.84 3.60
CA ALA A 234 8.63 -2.30 3.88
C ALA A 234 9.40 -3.21 4.85
N THR A 235 10.66 -3.47 4.51
CA THR A 235 11.59 -4.23 5.36
C THR A 235 12.86 -3.41 5.60
N ALA A 236 13.70 -3.84 6.55
CA ALA A 236 14.98 -3.18 6.82
C ALA A 236 15.97 -3.18 5.63
N GLY A 237 15.72 -4.01 4.61
CA GLY A 237 16.55 -4.09 3.39
C GLY A 237 16.22 -3.03 2.33
N VAL A 238 15.11 -2.32 2.48
CA VAL A 238 14.66 -1.28 1.55
C VAL A 238 14.33 0.02 2.27
N ARG A 239 14.24 1.10 1.50
CA ARG A 239 13.67 2.37 1.96
C ARG A 239 12.72 2.93 0.90
N ALA A 240 11.65 3.56 1.35
CA ALA A 240 10.78 4.33 0.48
C ALA A 240 11.50 5.64 0.07
N VAL A 241 11.45 5.97 -1.22
CA VAL A 241 11.96 7.24 -1.72
C VAL A 241 10.88 8.30 -1.56
N PRO A 242 11.19 9.47 -0.96
CA PRO A 242 10.29 10.61 -0.96
C PRO A 242 9.89 10.99 -2.39
N LEU A 243 8.63 11.28 -2.62
CA LEU A 243 8.13 11.63 -3.94
C LEU A 243 7.71 13.11 -4.01
N SER A 244 7.93 13.73 -5.17
CA SER A 244 7.34 15.01 -5.52
C SER A 244 6.37 14.86 -6.68
N GLU A 245 5.28 15.63 -6.67
CA GLU A 245 4.30 15.61 -7.75
C GLU A 245 4.87 16.15 -9.08
N LYS A 246 5.81 17.10 -8.98
CA LYS A 246 6.44 17.78 -10.13
C LYS A 246 7.95 17.85 -9.95
N ASP A 247 8.67 17.98 -11.06
CA ASP A 247 10.13 18.19 -11.05
C ASP A 247 10.48 19.46 -10.26
N GLY A 248 11.47 19.34 -9.35
CA GLY A 248 11.85 20.41 -8.43
C GLY A 248 10.82 20.74 -7.34
N GLY A 249 9.74 19.98 -7.26
CA GLY A 249 8.72 20.15 -6.23
C GLY A 249 9.17 19.65 -4.84
N LYS A 250 8.32 19.90 -3.83
CA LYS A 250 8.55 19.44 -2.47
C LYS A 250 8.52 17.90 -2.42
N CYS A 251 9.58 17.31 -1.89
CA CYS A 251 9.64 15.88 -1.61
C CYS A 251 8.79 15.53 -0.39
N VAL A 252 7.94 14.53 -0.50
CA VAL A 252 7.00 14.10 0.53
C VAL A 252 7.26 12.64 0.87
N GLU A 253 7.44 12.35 2.16
CA GLU A 253 7.65 11.00 2.67
C GLU A 253 6.37 10.15 2.61
N ALA A 254 6.55 8.83 2.42
CA ALA A 254 5.46 7.85 2.44
C ALA A 254 5.00 7.55 3.88
N GLU A 255 4.51 8.55 4.59
CA GLU A 255 4.09 8.49 5.99
C GLU A 255 2.59 8.74 6.14
N ALA A 256 2.03 8.34 7.28
CA ALA A 256 0.59 8.38 7.54
C ALA A 256 -0.01 9.78 7.37
N ASP A 257 0.57 10.81 7.99
CA ASP A 257 0.05 12.18 7.92
C ASP A 257 0.04 12.72 6.50
N ASN A 258 1.07 12.41 5.71
CA ASN A 258 1.15 12.78 4.31
C ASN A 258 0.15 12.01 3.43
N ALA A 259 -0.13 10.75 3.78
CA ALA A 259 -1.14 9.96 3.08
C ALA A 259 -2.56 10.44 3.42
N TYR A 260 -2.86 10.74 4.68
CA TYR A 260 -4.17 11.24 5.11
C TYR A 260 -4.49 12.64 4.57
N SER A 261 -3.49 13.51 4.52
CA SER A 261 -3.67 14.87 3.97
C SER A 261 -3.72 14.91 2.45
N GLY A 262 -3.40 13.80 1.76
CA GLY A 262 -3.24 13.76 0.30
C GLY A 262 -1.97 14.44 -0.20
N ALA A 263 -1.04 14.80 0.68
CA ALA A 263 0.25 15.39 0.29
C ALA A 263 1.17 14.38 -0.40
N TYR A 264 1.10 13.09 0.00
CA TYR A 264 1.83 12.04 -0.68
C TYR A 264 1.12 11.64 -1.98
N PRO A 265 1.76 11.77 -3.15
CA PRO A 265 1.06 11.71 -4.44
C PRO A 265 0.51 10.32 -4.81
N LEU A 266 1.00 9.26 -4.19
CA LEU A 266 0.55 7.88 -4.43
C LEU A 266 -0.17 7.28 -3.21
N ALA A 267 -0.82 8.13 -2.41
CA ALA A 267 -1.72 7.68 -1.34
C ALA A 267 -3.01 7.09 -1.94
N ARG A 268 -3.52 6.01 -1.34
CA ARG A 268 -4.75 5.34 -1.78
C ARG A 268 -5.46 4.64 -0.62
N PHE A 269 -6.75 4.42 -0.76
CA PHE A 269 -7.44 3.43 0.06
C PHE A 269 -7.17 2.00 -0.44
N LEU A 270 -7.18 1.07 0.49
CA LEU A 270 -7.36 -0.35 0.24
C LEU A 270 -8.81 -0.71 0.53
N TYR A 271 -9.37 -1.60 -0.26
CA TYR A 271 -10.80 -1.86 -0.28
C TYR A 271 -11.10 -3.35 -0.06
N VAL A 272 -12.26 -3.62 0.54
CA VAL A 272 -12.92 -4.93 0.45
C VAL A 272 -14.31 -4.71 -0.18
N TYR A 273 -14.57 -5.40 -1.27
CA TYR A 273 -15.86 -5.40 -1.93
C TYR A 273 -16.71 -6.57 -1.43
N VAL A 274 -18.00 -6.33 -1.26
CA VAL A 274 -18.98 -7.35 -0.85
C VAL A 274 -20.24 -7.26 -1.72
N ASN A 275 -20.94 -8.39 -1.85
CA ASN A 275 -22.24 -8.47 -2.53
C ASN A 275 -23.37 -8.20 -1.53
N LYS A 276 -23.75 -6.93 -1.38
CA LYS A 276 -24.83 -6.47 -0.50
C LYS A 276 -26.01 -6.00 -1.34
N ALA A 277 -27.09 -6.78 -1.35
CA ALA A 277 -28.32 -6.39 -2.03
C ALA A 277 -29.00 -5.21 -1.31
N PRO A 278 -29.55 -4.22 -2.04
CA PRO A 278 -30.30 -3.12 -1.43
C PRO A 278 -31.44 -3.62 -0.58
N GLY A 279 -31.60 -3.05 0.61
CA GLY A 279 -32.69 -3.41 1.53
C GLY A 279 -32.60 -4.81 2.16
N LYS A 280 -31.55 -5.59 1.87
CA LYS A 280 -31.32 -6.90 2.50
C LYS A 280 -30.07 -6.85 3.37
N PRO A 281 -30.04 -7.51 4.54
CA PRO A 281 -28.83 -7.63 5.32
C PRO A 281 -27.78 -8.49 4.58
N LEU A 282 -26.50 -8.29 4.88
CA LEU A 282 -25.47 -9.28 4.56
C LEU A 282 -25.72 -10.56 5.38
N ASP A 283 -25.19 -11.69 4.89
CA ASP A 283 -25.15 -12.88 5.73
C ASP A 283 -24.34 -12.57 7.02
N PRO A 284 -24.72 -13.18 8.16
CA PRO A 284 -24.15 -12.85 9.46
C PRO A 284 -22.63 -13.00 9.52
N LEU A 285 -22.06 -13.99 8.85
CA LEU A 285 -20.62 -14.25 8.86
C LEU A 285 -19.84 -13.15 8.13
N THR A 286 -20.29 -12.76 6.93
CA THR A 286 -19.70 -11.67 6.16
C THR A 286 -19.86 -10.32 6.89
N LEU A 287 -21.05 -10.06 7.45
CA LEU A 287 -21.33 -8.84 8.19
C LEU A 287 -20.38 -8.67 9.38
N GLU A 288 -20.26 -9.72 10.20
CA GLU A 288 -19.43 -9.66 11.41
C GLU A 288 -17.94 -9.56 11.06
N PHE A 289 -17.49 -10.20 9.98
CA PHE A 289 -16.12 -10.01 9.49
C PHE A 289 -15.87 -8.54 9.09
N VAL A 290 -16.76 -7.91 8.33
CA VAL A 290 -16.64 -6.50 7.95
C VAL A 290 -16.65 -5.59 9.18
N LYS A 291 -17.56 -5.84 10.15
CA LYS A 291 -17.59 -5.08 11.41
C LYS A 291 -16.27 -5.18 12.19
N LEU A 292 -15.67 -6.38 12.26
CA LEU A 292 -14.38 -6.55 12.89
C LEU A 292 -13.32 -5.73 12.16
N VAL A 293 -13.23 -5.82 10.83
CA VAL A 293 -12.24 -5.10 10.01
C VAL A 293 -12.24 -3.60 10.28
N ILE A 294 -13.41 -2.98 10.39
CA ILE A 294 -13.55 -1.52 10.62
C ILE A 294 -13.60 -1.12 12.09
N SER A 295 -13.54 -2.06 13.02
CA SER A 295 -13.47 -1.81 14.47
C SER A 295 -12.05 -1.46 14.91
N LYS A 296 -11.89 -1.05 16.17
CA LYS A 296 -10.58 -0.83 16.78
C LYS A 296 -9.67 -2.06 16.62
N ASP A 297 -10.19 -3.26 16.90
CA ASP A 297 -9.44 -4.53 16.83
C ASP A 297 -8.93 -4.80 15.39
N GLY A 298 -9.77 -4.56 14.39
CA GLY A 298 -9.38 -4.69 12.99
C GLY A 298 -8.37 -3.62 12.55
N GLN A 299 -8.48 -2.41 13.08
CA GLN A 299 -7.55 -1.33 12.76
C GLN A 299 -6.21 -1.47 13.49
N GLU A 300 -6.15 -2.15 14.64
CA GLU A 300 -4.89 -2.61 15.26
C GLU A 300 -4.13 -3.58 14.33
N ALA A 301 -4.85 -4.47 13.64
CA ALA A 301 -4.25 -5.35 12.63
C ALA A 301 -3.68 -4.55 11.44
N VAL A 302 -4.34 -3.47 11.01
CA VAL A 302 -3.84 -2.57 9.96
C VAL A 302 -2.49 -1.96 10.34
N VAL A 303 -2.37 -1.43 11.57
CA VAL A 303 -1.11 -0.87 12.09
C VAL A 303 -0.03 -1.95 12.17
N LYS A 304 -0.38 -3.15 12.64
CA LYS A 304 0.55 -4.28 12.75
C LYS A 304 1.09 -4.72 11.40
N ASP A 305 0.28 -4.64 10.33
CA ASP A 305 0.69 -4.96 8.96
C ASP A 305 1.48 -3.83 8.27
N GLY A 306 1.64 -2.67 8.94
CA GLY A 306 2.40 -1.52 8.44
C GLY A 306 1.62 -0.60 7.50
N TYR A 307 0.32 -0.80 7.35
CA TYR A 307 -0.57 0.16 6.69
C TYR A 307 -1.12 1.19 7.67
N PHE A 308 -1.88 2.15 7.17
CA PHE A 308 -2.42 3.24 7.96
C PHE A 308 -3.91 3.01 8.25
N PRO A 309 -4.34 3.08 9.51
CA PRO A 309 -5.72 2.82 9.90
C PRO A 309 -6.67 3.91 9.39
N ILE A 310 -7.93 3.55 9.16
CA ILE A 310 -8.98 4.54 8.89
C ILE A 310 -9.43 5.21 10.21
N PRO A 311 -9.79 6.51 10.19
CA PRO A 311 -10.36 7.17 11.35
C PRO A 311 -11.79 6.69 11.65
N ALA A 312 -12.26 6.92 12.87
CA ALA A 312 -13.59 6.52 13.33
C ALA A 312 -14.73 7.11 12.49
N SER A 313 -14.55 8.30 11.92
CA SER A 313 -15.51 8.91 10.99
C SER A 313 -15.71 8.05 9.74
N ILE A 314 -14.63 7.60 9.11
CA ILE A 314 -14.69 6.70 7.95
C ILE A 314 -15.25 5.34 8.37
N ALA A 315 -14.81 4.75 9.49
CA ALA A 315 -15.34 3.49 9.98
C ALA A 315 -16.87 3.52 10.16
N LYS A 316 -17.42 4.63 10.68
CA LYS A 316 -18.86 4.85 10.81
C LYS A 316 -19.57 4.89 9.46
N GLU A 317 -19.02 5.58 8.47
CA GLU A 317 -19.56 5.62 7.11
C GLU A 317 -19.57 4.22 6.46
N GLU A 318 -18.50 3.46 6.63
CA GLU A 318 -18.39 2.11 6.06
C GLU A 318 -19.36 1.13 6.74
N LEU A 319 -19.54 1.23 8.05
CA LEU A 319 -20.52 0.44 8.79
C LEU A 319 -21.94 0.66 8.28
N ALA A 320 -22.31 1.91 8.01
CA ALA A 320 -23.65 2.25 7.51
C ALA A 320 -23.99 1.63 6.14
N LYS A 321 -22.97 1.27 5.34
CA LYS A 321 -23.18 0.62 4.02
C LYS A 321 -23.60 -0.85 4.13
N VAL A 322 -23.32 -1.49 5.25
CA VAL A 322 -23.52 -2.94 5.46
C VAL A 322 -24.63 -3.30 6.47
N GLN A 323 -25.17 -2.30 7.15
CA GLN A 323 -26.32 -2.39 8.06
C GLN A 323 -27.70 -2.24 7.36
#